data_3194cf0269c4f6bbe7804be95f149b5f
#
_entry.id   3194cf0269c4f6bbe7804be95f149b5f
#
_cell.length_a   1.000
_cell.length_b   1.000
_cell.length_c   1.000
_cell.angle_alpha   90.00
_cell.angle_beta   90.00
_cell.angle_gamma   90.00
#
_symmetry.space_group_name_H-M   'P 1'
#
loop_
_entity.id
_entity.type
_entity.pdbx_description
1 polymer ?
#
loop_
_entity_poly.entity_id
_entity_poly.type
_entity_poly.pdbx_seq_one_letter_code
_entity_poly.pdbx_strand_id
1 'polypeptide(L)'
;MKFREESYTADMLASIDKEDFPLLHEMCRKNDYGTSENVKVMSDSYRDSGPLAVAIYRDKWDEETATTKRRVLVLEVNKNKQLIGLGNKMLDELKWDCEEIRLGYVIESKEFYRKNGFVESGENEMRWRRDD
;
A
#
# COMPACT_ATOMS: atom_id res chain seq x y z
N MET A 1 5.75 10.52 12.21
CA MET A 1 5.60 9.16 11.69
C MET A 1 6.80 8.77 10.86
N LYS A 2 7.18 7.54 10.94
CA LYS A 2 8.29 6.98 10.17
C LYS A 2 7.75 6.05 9.09
N PHE A 3 8.39 6.08 7.92
CA PHE A 3 8.18 5.11 6.84
C PHE A 3 9.45 4.31 6.64
N ARG A 4 9.31 3.03 6.47
CA ARG A 4 10.41 2.12 6.23
C ARG A 4 10.08 1.27 5.01
N GLU A 5 11.05 1.12 4.11
CA GLU A 5 10.92 0.25 2.95
C GLU A 5 11.64 -1.06 3.19
N GLU A 6 11.00 -2.15 2.83
CA GLU A 6 11.56 -3.49 2.94
C GLU A 6 11.19 -4.30 1.72
N SER A 7 12.02 -5.27 1.38
CA SER A 7 11.63 -6.29 0.42
C SER A 7 10.69 -7.29 1.12
N TYR A 8 9.71 -7.80 0.40
CA TYR A 8 8.83 -8.81 0.95
C TYR A 8 9.63 -10.06 1.29
N THR A 9 9.49 -10.52 2.52
CA THR A 9 10.01 -11.82 2.97
C THR A 9 9.02 -12.44 3.94
N ALA A 10 9.10 -13.77 4.07
CA ALA A 10 8.27 -14.48 5.05
C ALA A 10 8.57 -14.03 6.49
N ASP A 11 9.84 -13.71 6.78
CA ASP A 11 10.26 -13.22 8.09
C ASP A 11 9.65 -11.85 8.40
N MET A 12 9.63 -10.95 7.40
CA MET A 12 9.00 -9.64 7.55
C MET A 12 7.51 -9.80 7.85
N LEU A 13 6.81 -10.64 7.10
CA LEU A 13 5.39 -10.90 7.32
C LEU A 13 5.13 -11.49 8.71
N ALA A 14 5.98 -12.43 9.14
CA ALA A 14 5.84 -13.06 10.44
C ALA A 14 6.00 -12.07 11.60
N SER A 15 6.72 -10.95 11.38
CA SER A 15 6.91 -9.91 12.39
C SER A 15 5.70 -8.99 12.55
N ILE A 16 4.73 -9.06 11.65
CA ILE A 16 3.55 -8.22 11.64
C ILE A 16 2.36 -9.02 12.20
N ASP A 17 1.71 -8.47 13.23
CA ASP A 17 0.64 -9.15 13.93
C ASP A 17 -0.56 -9.41 13.01
N LYS A 18 -0.97 -10.65 12.92
CA LYS A 18 -2.11 -11.10 12.13
C LYS A 18 -3.43 -10.48 12.57
N GLU A 19 -3.60 -10.22 13.87
CA GLU A 19 -4.82 -9.62 14.40
C GLU A 19 -4.93 -8.15 14.03
N ASP A 20 -3.79 -7.46 13.93
CA ASP A 20 -3.72 -6.05 13.52
C ASP A 20 -3.89 -5.87 12.01
N PHE A 21 -3.48 -6.85 11.21
CA PHE A 21 -3.48 -6.79 9.75
C PHE A 21 -4.07 -8.06 9.12
N PRO A 22 -5.37 -8.31 9.32
CA PRO A 22 -5.98 -9.54 8.80
C PRO A 22 -6.01 -9.61 7.27
N LEU A 23 -6.24 -8.50 6.58
CA LEU A 23 -6.25 -8.46 5.11
C LEU A 23 -4.86 -8.77 4.54
N LEU A 24 -3.81 -8.18 5.11
CA LEU A 24 -2.44 -8.43 4.69
C LEU A 24 -2.10 -9.91 4.75
N HIS A 25 -2.39 -10.57 5.86
CA HIS A 25 -2.13 -11.99 6.05
C HIS A 25 -2.98 -12.86 5.13
N GLU A 26 -4.25 -12.50 4.92
CA GLU A 26 -5.15 -13.19 3.99
C GLU A 26 -4.63 -13.13 2.55
N MET A 27 -4.22 -11.94 2.11
CA MET A 27 -3.72 -11.73 0.75
C MET A 27 -2.39 -12.45 0.52
N CYS A 28 -1.50 -12.46 1.52
CA CYS A 28 -0.24 -13.19 1.44
C CYS A 28 -0.44 -14.70 1.43
N ARG A 29 -1.49 -15.18 2.11
CA ARG A 29 -1.84 -16.60 2.07
C ARG A 29 -2.37 -17.04 0.71
N LYS A 30 -3.16 -16.18 0.05
CA LYS A 30 -3.77 -16.49 -1.25
C LYS A 30 -2.84 -16.29 -2.42
N ASN A 31 -1.84 -15.43 -2.30
CA ASN A 31 -0.95 -15.06 -3.38
C ASN A 31 0.48 -15.45 -3.04
N ASP A 32 1.18 -15.96 -4.04
CA ASP A 32 2.60 -16.32 -3.90
C ASP A 32 3.46 -15.10 -4.20
N TYR A 33 3.57 -14.20 -3.22
CA TYR A 33 4.43 -13.03 -3.34
C TYR A 33 5.89 -13.45 -3.17
N GLY A 34 6.72 -13.03 -4.13
CA GLY A 34 8.15 -13.37 -4.15
C GLY A 34 9.03 -12.18 -3.79
N THR A 35 10.23 -12.16 -4.36
CA THR A 35 11.24 -11.12 -4.05
C THR A 35 11.05 -9.84 -4.86
N SER A 36 10.12 -9.82 -5.83
CA SER A 36 9.87 -8.65 -6.67
C SER A 36 8.93 -7.64 -6.02
N GLU A 37 8.30 -7.99 -4.92
CA GLU A 37 7.39 -7.10 -4.20
C GLU A 37 8.16 -6.27 -3.17
N ASN A 38 7.76 -5.01 -3.03
CA ASN A 38 8.24 -4.10 -2.02
C ASN A 38 7.18 -3.90 -0.94
N VAL A 39 7.64 -3.63 0.26
CA VAL A 39 6.76 -3.37 1.41
C VAL A 39 7.11 -2.02 1.99
N LYS A 40 6.10 -1.20 2.23
CA LYS A 40 6.26 0.06 2.96
C LYS A 40 5.49 -0.05 4.27
N VAL A 41 6.16 0.24 5.37
CA VAL A 41 5.59 0.16 6.71
C VAL A 41 5.63 1.54 7.33
N MET A 42 4.48 1.98 7.84
CA MET A 42 4.35 3.24 8.57
C MET A 42 4.29 2.94 10.07
N SER A 43 5.13 3.60 10.84
CA SER A 43 5.19 3.44 12.29
C SER A 43 5.09 4.78 13.00
N ASP A 44 4.69 4.77 14.27
CA ASP A 44 4.73 5.96 15.11
C ASP A 44 6.18 6.20 15.51
N SER A 45 6.67 7.44 15.29
CA SER A 45 8.05 7.80 15.62
C SER A 45 8.33 7.91 17.12
N TYR A 46 7.27 8.02 17.92
CA TYR A 46 7.41 8.24 19.37
C TYR A 46 7.19 6.97 20.19
N ARG A 47 6.64 5.93 19.60
CA ARG A 47 6.32 4.69 20.30
C ARG A 47 6.66 3.48 19.44
N ASP A 48 7.38 2.56 20.00
CA ASP A 48 7.63 1.26 19.36
C ASP A 48 6.44 0.34 19.60
N SER A 49 5.30 0.70 19.08
CA SER A 49 4.03 0.01 19.31
C SER A 49 3.56 -0.80 18.10
N GLY A 50 4.46 -1.08 17.16
CA GLY A 50 4.18 -1.82 15.96
C GLY A 50 3.69 -0.94 14.81
N PRO A 51 3.46 -1.54 13.64
CA PRO A 51 3.07 -0.79 12.45
C PRO A 51 1.69 -0.15 12.57
N LEU A 52 1.55 1.06 12.03
CA LEU A 52 0.27 1.76 11.89
C LEU A 52 -0.43 1.42 10.58
N ALA A 53 0.36 1.20 9.52
CA ALA A 53 -0.15 0.81 8.21
C ALA A 53 0.93 0.07 7.44
N VAL A 54 0.51 -0.79 6.50
CA VAL A 54 1.41 -1.57 5.66
C VAL A 54 0.88 -1.56 4.23
N ALA A 55 1.78 -1.43 3.27
CA ALA A 55 1.46 -1.57 1.85
C ALA A 55 2.43 -2.54 1.18
N ILE A 56 1.90 -3.40 0.30
CA ILE A 56 2.71 -4.25 -0.57
C ILE A 56 2.48 -3.77 -1.99
N TYR A 57 3.56 -3.55 -2.75
CA TYR A 57 3.47 -3.01 -4.10
C TYR A 57 4.59 -3.51 -4.99
N ARG A 58 4.37 -3.39 -6.30
CA ARG A 58 5.38 -3.65 -7.35
C ARG A 58 5.59 -2.38 -8.15
N ASP A 59 6.85 -2.11 -8.48
CA ASP A 59 7.22 -0.99 -9.33
C ASP A 59 7.73 -1.51 -10.67
N LYS A 60 7.35 -0.79 -11.73
CA LYS A 60 7.83 -1.04 -13.08
C LYS A 60 8.36 0.27 -13.65
N TRP A 61 9.61 0.24 -14.10
CA TRP A 61 10.20 1.36 -14.79
C TRP A 61 9.81 1.33 -16.27
N ASP A 62 9.33 2.45 -16.78
CA ASP A 62 9.01 2.64 -18.19
C ASP A 62 10.09 3.53 -18.81
N GLU A 63 10.95 2.95 -19.66
CA GLU A 63 12.05 3.69 -20.30
C GLU A 63 11.58 4.73 -21.29
N GLU A 64 10.46 4.49 -21.98
CA GLU A 64 9.94 5.41 -22.98
C GLU A 64 9.48 6.73 -22.37
N THR A 65 8.85 6.67 -21.20
CA THR A 65 8.33 7.84 -20.52
C THR A 65 9.23 8.32 -19.40
N ALA A 66 10.27 7.54 -19.05
CA ALA A 66 11.14 7.79 -17.90
C ALA A 66 10.34 7.92 -16.60
N THR A 67 9.35 7.04 -16.40
CA THR A 67 8.46 7.07 -15.26
C THR A 67 8.41 5.73 -14.52
N THR A 68 8.13 5.80 -13.23
CA THR A 68 7.85 4.63 -12.42
C THR A 68 6.34 4.45 -12.28
N LYS A 69 5.86 3.27 -12.66
CA LYS A 69 4.46 2.87 -12.50
C LYS A 69 4.38 1.88 -11.35
N ARG A 70 3.52 2.18 -10.39
CA ARG A 70 3.38 1.38 -9.17
C ARG A 70 2.04 0.65 -9.16
N ARG A 71 2.07 -0.63 -8.83
CA ARG A 71 0.85 -1.39 -8.59
C ARG A 71 0.78 -1.75 -7.13
N VAL A 72 -0.24 -1.25 -6.45
CA VAL A 72 -0.48 -1.57 -5.03
C VAL A 72 -1.29 -2.87 -4.96
N LEU A 73 -0.74 -3.86 -4.27
CA LEU A 73 -1.34 -5.17 -4.11
C LEU A 73 -2.14 -5.27 -2.82
N VAL A 74 -1.63 -4.65 -1.76
CA VAL A 74 -2.29 -4.60 -0.45
C VAL A 74 -2.02 -3.24 0.16
N LEU A 75 -3.05 -2.64 0.74
CA LEU A 75 -2.94 -1.45 1.58
C LEU A 75 -3.87 -1.65 2.78
N GLU A 76 -3.29 -1.70 3.96
CA GLU A 76 -4.06 -1.92 5.17
C GLU A 76 -3.59 -1.05 6.32
N VAL A 77 -4.55 -0.44 7.02
CA VAL A 77 -4.31 0.30 8.25
C VAL A 77 -4.54 -0.65 9.42
N ASN A 78 -3.70 -0.54 10.47
CA ASN A 78 -3.80 -1.38 11.65
C ASN A 78 -5.21 -1.30 12.24
N LYS A 79 -5.89 -2.44 12.29
CA LYS A 79 -7.26 -2.57 12.75
C LYS A 79 -7.46 -2.07 14.19
N ASN A 80 -6.44 -2.20 15.02
CA ASN A 80 -6.51 -1.85 16.45
C ASN A 80 -5.94 -0.46 16.75
N LYS A 81 -5.54 0.31 15.74
CA LYS A 81 -4.98 1.65 15.89
C LYS A 81 -5.66 2.61 14.93
N GLN A 82 -6.96 2.79 15.09
CA GLN A 82 -7.79 3.56 14.17
C GLN A 82 -7.65 5.07 14.39
N LEU A 83 -6.49 5.59 14.04
CA LEU A 83 -6.26 7.04 13.99
C LEU A 83 -6.76 7.57 12.65
N ILE A 84 -7.34 8.76 12.66
CA ILE A 84 -7.88 9.39 11.47
C ILE A 84 -6.76 9.72 10.49
N GLY A 85 -6.94 9.37 9.21
CA GLY A 85 -6.05 9.79 8.14
C GLY A 85 -4.83 8.92 7.90
N LEU A 86 -4.71 7.76 8.55
CA LEU A 86 -3.55 6.88 8.33
C LEU A 86 -3.48 6.36 6.89
N GLY A 87 -4.63 5.97 6.32
CA GLY A 87 -4.70 5.53 4.93
C GLY A 87 -4.30 6.63 3.95
N ASN A 88 -4.75 7.85 4.20
CA ASN A 88 -4.38 9.01 3.38
C ASN A 88 -2.89 9.28 3.42
N LYS A 89 -2.29 9.20 4.60
CA LYS A 89 -0.84 9.41 4.78
C LYS A 89 -0.03 8.33 4.07
N MET A 90 -0.47 7.08 4.13
CA MET A 90 0.20 5.99 3.42
C MET A 90 0.10 6.19 1.90
N LEU A 91 -1.06 6.60 1.38
CA LEU A 91 -1.21 6.90 -0.04
C LEU A 91 -0.33 8.05 -0.48
N ASP A 92 -0.24 9.12 0.31
CA ASP A 92 0.64 10.25 0.02
C ASP A 92 2.10 9.80 -0.09
N GLU A 93 2.52 8.92 0.82
CA GLU A 93 3.87 8.35 0.80
C GLU A 93 4.09 7.49 -0.44
N LEU A 94 3.11 6.67 -0.82
CA LEU A 94 3.19 5.83 -2.02
C LEU A 94 3.23 6.65 -3.31
N LYS A 95 2.65 7.84 -3.31
CA LYS A 95 2.66 8.75 -4.47
C LYS A 95 3.97 9.50 -4.64
N TRP A 96 4.76 9.58 -3.60
CA TRP A 96 5.94 10.47 -3.56
C TRP A 96 6.96 10.20 -4.68
N ASP A 97 7.25 8.93 -4.95
CA ASP A 97 8.33 8.51 -5.83
C ASP A 97 7.85 7.71 -7.05
N CYS A 98 6.63 7.93 -7.48
CA CYS A 98 6.12 7.33 -8.72
C CYS A 98 5.19 8.30 -9.46
N GLU A 99 4.91 8.02 -10.72
CA GLU A 99 4.06 8.87 -11.58
C GLU A 99 2.66 8.30 -11.75
N GLU A 100 2.49 7.00 -11.52
CA GLU A 100 1.20 6.35 -11.63
C GLU A 100 1.06 5.27 -10.58
N ILE A 101 -0.13 5.16 -10.00
CA ILE A 101 -0.50 4.06 -9.13
C ILE A 101 -1.76 3.39 -9.67
N ARG A 102 -1.74 2.07 -9.76
CA ARG A 102 -2.92 1.25 -10.05
C ARG A 102 -3.17 0.30 -8.90
N LEU A 103 -4.44 0.05 -8.61
CA LEU A 103 -4.84 -0.87 -7.55
C LEU A 103 -6.21 -1.46 -7.85
N GLY A 104 -6.46 -2.65 -7.32
CA GLY A 104 -7.79 -3.20 -7.21
C GLY A 104 -8.48 -2.66 -5.96
N TYR A 105 -9.80 -2.62 -5.96
CA TYR A 105 -10.54 -2.14 -4.79
C TYR A 105 -11.76 -3.03 -4.52
N VAL A 106 -12.19 -3.04 -3.27
CA VAL A 106 -13.50 -3.51 -2.89
C VAL A 106 -14.47 -2.31 -2.89
N ILE A 107 -15.76 -2.57 -3.10
CA ILE A 107 -16.76 -1.51 -3.27
C ILE A 107 -16.74 -0.51 -2.11
N GLU A 108 -16.55 -0.98 -0.89
CA GLU A 108 -16.53 -0.16 0.32
C GLU A 108 -15.36 0.84 0.36
N SER A 109 -14.26 0.55 -0.34
CA SER A 109 -13.09 1.42 -0.34
C SER A 109 -13.03 2.40 -1.52
N LYS A 110 -13.95 2.28 -2.47
CA LYS A 110 -13.97 3.09 -3.69
C LYS A 110 -13.96 4.59 -3.41
N GLU A 111 -14.81 5.04 -2.48
CA GLU A 111 -14.92 6.45 -2.15
C GLU A 111 -13.66 6.99 -1.50
N PHE A 112 -13.00 6.19 -0.67
CA PHE A 112 -11.71 6.53 -0.08
C PHE A 112 -10.65 6.81 -1.17
N TYR A 113 -10.55 5.94 -2.16
CA TYR A 113 -9.59 6.13 -3.25
C TYR A 113 -9.97 7.31 -4.13
N ARG A 114 -11.27 7.50 -4.40
CA ARG A 114 -11.75 8.63 -5.19
C ARG A 114 -11.37 9.96 -4.53
N LYS A 115 -11.51 10.07 -3.22
CA LYS A 115 -11.12 11.27 -2.46
C LYS A 115 -9.62 11.52 -2.49
N ASN A 116 -8.83 10.50 -2.77
CA ASN A 116 -7.39 10.60 -2.89
C ASN A 116 -6.91 10.77 -4.34
N GLY A 117 -7.81 11.14 -5.25
CA GLY A 117 -7.48 11.47 -6.63
C GLY A 117 -7.46 10.28 -7.59
N PHE A 118 -7.94 9.12 -7.17
CA PHE A 118 -8.03 7.95 -8.03
C PHE A 118 -9.31 8.00 -8.86
N VAL A 119 -9.22 7.50 -10.10
CA VAL A 119 -10.36 7.36 -11.01
C VAL A 119 -10.48 5.90 -11.43
N GLU A 120 -11.68 5.50 -11.81
CA GLU A 120 -11.92 4.14 -12.30
C GLU A 120 -11.17 3.93 -13.62
N SER A 121 -10.44 2.81 -13.72
CA SER A 121 -9.64 2.48 -14.91
C SER A 121 -9.93 1.09 -15.47
N GLY A 122 -10.85 0.36 -14.86
CA GLY A 122 -11.25 -0.97 -15.27
C GLY A 122 -12.22 -1.56 -14.28
N GLU A 123 -12.62 -2.80 -14.47
CA GLU A 123 -13.51 -3.49 -13.53
C GLU A 123 -12.79 -3.71 -12.20
N ASN A 124 -13.33 -3.13 -11.14
CA ASN A 124 -12.75 -3.19 -9.79
C ASN A 124 -11.29 -2.71 -9.73
N GLU A 125 -10.92 -1.78 -10.62
CA GLU A 125 -9.58 -1.19 -10.66
C GLU A 125 -9.67 0.33 -10.69
N MET A 126 -8.74 0.99 -9.97
CA MET A 126 -8.61 2.43 -9.95
C MET A 126 -7.17 2.84 -10.24
N ARG A 127 -7.01 4.06 -10.75
CA ARG A 127 -5.74 4.61 -11.18
C ARG A 127 -5.58 6.03 -10.67
N TRP A 128 -4.37 6.36 -10.23
CA TRP A 128 -3.93 7.72 -9.96
C TRP A 128 -2.73 8.04 -10.85
N ARG A 129 -2.69 9.25 -11.41
CA ARG A 129 -1.54 9.76 -12.16
C ARG A 129 -1.18 11.14 -11.65
N ARG A 130 0.14 11.41 -11.59
CA ARG A 130 0.66 12.66 -11.05
C ARG A 130 0.18 13.89 -11.82
N ASP A 131 0.02 13.76 -13.15
CA ASP A 131 -0.31 14.87 -14.05
C ASP A 131 -1.80 15.00 -14.37
N ASP A 132 -2.63 14.23 -13.72
CA ASP A 132 -4.08 14.32 -13.89
C ASP A 132 -4.68 15.46 -13.07
#